data_ae1dda4334e4f3a3d1492dfd4376cce7
#
_entry.id   ae1dda4334e4f3a3d1492dfd4376cce7
#
_cell.length_a   1.000
_cell.length_b   1.000
_cell.length_c   1.000
_cell.angle_alpha   90.00
_cell.angle_beta   90.00
_cell.angle_gamma   90.00
#
_symmetry.space_group_name_H-M   'P 1'
#
loop_
_entity.id
_entity.type
_entity.pdbx_description
1 polymer ?
#
loop_
_entity_poly.entity_id
_entity_poly.type
_entity_poly.pdbx_seq_one_letter_code
_entity_poly.pdbx_strand_id
1 'polypeptide(L)'
;MLHSEQKLTADAERFRAELDDDAREEFDDFVQFLRFRVWSGFHYDEEILESATEAIADGMYPELEEIFDEKLINQIVNHEVKEKLEDEKQWPAMTDCDRLTRAFGKLNANGIVALESAGYSIGDGWDEYREAVHAQWELKGLLDSVRGGCFYHEQDLERAVAGNGLQIAYSAASGNFLETLGVAKEVVDVLEAEGLSPAWNGNVEHRIQLPIKWQRRSPR
;
A
#
# COMPACT_ATOMS: atom_id res chain seq x y z
N MET A 1 4.83 10.57 12.35
CA MET A 1 3.86 10.14 13.38
C MET A 1 2.50 10.34 12.79
N LEU A 2 1.98 9.31 12.15
CA LEU A 2 0.68 9.36 11.50
C LEU A 2 -0.31 8.60 12.37
N HIS A 3 -1.35 9.29 12.80
CA HIS A 3 -2.65 8.77 13.21
C HIS A 3 -2.76 7.84 14.45
N SER A 4 -1.69 7.60 15.21
CA SER A 4 -1.77 6.80 16.45
C SER A 4 -2.58 7.46 17.59
N GLU A 5 -3.02 8.72 17.41
CA GLU A 5 -3.86 9.46 18.35
C GLU A 5 -5.26 9.81 17.80
N GLN A 6 -5.62 9.30 16.62
CA GLN A 6 -6.99 9.54 16.13
C GLN A 6 -7.99 8.79 17.02
N LYS A 7 -8.87 9.57 17.63
CA LYS A 7 -9.90 9.06 18.54
C LYS A 7 -10.94 8.28 17.73
N LEU A 8 -11.34 7.15 18.28
CA LEU A 8 -12.51 6.44 17.81
C LEU A 8 -13.77 7.32 17.94
N THR A 9 -14.82 6.95 17.22
CA THR A 9 -16.14 7.55 17.47
C THR A 9 -16.60 7.22 18.90
N ALA A 10 -17.48 8.04 19.47
CA ALA A 10 -17.99 7.80 20.83
C ALA A 10 -18.69 6.43 20.97
N ASP A 11 -19.33 5.95 19.89
CA ASP A 11 -19.98 4.63 19.89
C ASP A 11 -18.93 3.51 19.84
N ALA A 12 -17.86 3.65 19.06
CA ALA A 12 -16.76 2.68 18.99
C ALA A 12 -15.97 2.64 20.32
N GLU A 13 -15.75 3.77 20.97
CA GLU A 13 -15.14 3.83 22.31
C GLU A 13 -15.99 3.10 23.37
N ARG A 14 -17.30 3.28 23.30
CA ARG A 14 -18.23 2.60 24.22
C ARG A 14 -18.22 1.10 23.96
N PHE A 15 -18.32 0.67 22.72
CA PHE A 15 -18.26 -0.73 22.33
C PHE A 15 -16.96 -1.38 22.83
N ARG A 16 -15.81 -0.75 22.53
CA ARG A 16 -14.49 -1.19 22.98
C ARG A 16 -14.41 -1.36 24.51
N ALA A 17 -15.03 -0.46 25.25
CA ALA A 17 -14.99 -0.49 26.74
C ALA A 17 -15.79 -1.66 27.34
N GLU A 18 -16.75 -2.23 26.60
CA GLU A 18 -17.59 -3.36 27.03
C GLU A 18 -16.95 -4.72 26.69
N LEU A 19 -15.89 -4.75 25.88
CA LEU A 19 -15.18 -5.96 25.47
C LEU A 19 -14.24 -6.48 26.61
N ASP A 20 -14.08 -7.79 26.67
CA ASP A 20 -13.00 -8.40 27.45
C ASP A 20 -11.62 -8.13 26.80
N ASP A 21 -10.55 -8.64 27.38
CA ASP A 21 -9.20 -8.29 26.94
C ASP A 21 -8.86 -8.86 25.55
N ASP A 22 -9.29 -10.09 25.23
CA ASP A 22 -9.00 -10.77 23.98
C ASP A 22 -9.79 -10.11 22.81
N ALA A 23 -11.10 -9.93 22.98
CA ALA A 23 -11.95 -9.23 22.02
C ALA A 23 -11.54 -7.76 21.80
N ARG A 24 -11.00 -7.12 22.84
CA ARG A 24 -10.50 -5.74 22.75
C ARG A 24 -9.24 -5.64 21.91
N GLU A 25 -8.31 -6.58 22.05
CA GLU A 25 -7.10 -6.65 21.20
C GLU A 25 -7.49 -6.86 19.74
N GLU A 26 -8.38 -7.82 19.43
CA GLU A 26 -8.89 -8.03 18.08
C GLU A 26 -9.63 -6.82 17.52
N PHE A 27 -10.43 -6.13 18.33
CA PHE A 27 -11.11 -4.91 17.91
C PHE A 27 -10.11 -3.79 17.58
N ASP A 28 -9.07 -3.62 18.37
CA ASP A 28 -8.04 -2.61 18.10
C ASP A 28 -7.28 -2.93 16.80
N ASP A 29 -6.95 -4.20 16.55
CA ASP A 29 -6.33 -4.64 15.31
C ASP A 29 -7.27 -4.46 14.11
N PHE A 30 -8.55 -4.77 14.27
CA PHE A 30 -9.55 -4.56 13.22
C PHE A 30 -9.72 -3.07 12.88
N VAL A 31 -9.72 -2.19 13.87
CA VAL A 31 -9.73 -0.74 13.63
C VAL A 31 -8.49 -0.29 12.88
N GLN A 32 -7.31 -0.84 13.20
CA GLN A 32 -6.08 -0.53 12.46
C GLN A 32 -6.16 -1.03 11.01
N PHE A 33 -6.73 -2.21 10.76
CA PHE A 33 -7.00 -2.70 9.42
C PHE A 33 -7.90 -1.73 8.62
N LEU A 34 -9.03 -1.28 9.19
CA LEU A 34 -9.92 -0.31 8.53
C LEU A 34 -9.21 1.02 8.24
N ARG A 35 -8.44 1.53 9.21
CA ARG A 35 -7.61 2.73 9.04
C ARG A 35 -6.62 2.58 7.90
N PHE A 36 -5.91 1.47 7.87
CA PHE A 36 -4.97 1.19 6.79
C PHE A 36 -5.67 1.20 5.44
N ARG A 37 -6.80 0.53 5.27
CA ARG A 37 -7.58 0.52 4.03
C ARG A 37 -7.96 1.93 3.59
N VAL A 38 -8.48 2.75 4.50
CA VAL A 38 -8.85 4.15 4.22
C VAL A 38 -7.62 4.97 3.85
N TRP A 39 -6.58 4.96 4.70
CA TRP A 39 -5.42 5.85 4.55
C TRP A 39 -4.43 5.40 3.47
N SER A 40 -4.47 4.15 3.03
CA SER A 40 -3.72 3.68 1.86
C SER A 40 -4.10 4.43 0.58
N GLY A 41 -5.39 4.79 0.42
CA GLY A 41 -5.90 5.52 -0.72
C GLY A 41 -6.06 4.70 -2.00
N PHE A 42 -6.12 3.37 -1.87
CA PHE A 42 -6.31 2.45 -2.99
C PHE A 42 -7.75 1.99 -3.15
N HIS A 43 -8.57 2.07 -2.11
CA HIS A 43 -9.89 1.46 -2.05
C HIS A 43 -11.00 2.51 -2.06
N TYR A 44 -12.11 2.18 -2.71
CA TYR A 44 -13.37 2.88 -2.53
C TYR A 44 -14.02 2.49 -1.20
N ASP A 45 -14.86 3.35 -0.65
CA ASP A 45 -15.51 3.12 0.64
C ASP A 45 -16.30 1.80 0.66
N GLU A 46 -16.96 1.44 -0.46
CA GLU A 46 -17.71 0.20 -0.63
C GLU A 46 -16.77 -1.04 -0.56
N GLU A 47 -15.61 -0.98 -1.19
CA GLU A 47 -14.60 -2.05 -1.15
C GLU A 47 -14.02 -2.24 0.26
N ILE A 48 -13.87 -1.16 1.01
CA ILE A 48 -13.42 -1.22 2.41
C ILE A 48 -14.45 -1.95 3.27
N LEU A 49 -15.74 -1.64 3.10
CA LEU A 49 -16.82 -2.29 3.84
C LEU A 49 -16.95 -3.78 3.49
N GLU A 50 -16.81 -4.12 2.20
CA GLU A 50 -16.81 -5.50 1.73
C GLU A 50 -15.64 -6.28 2.34
N SER A 51 -14.40 -5.77 2.23
CA SER A 51 -13.22 -6.41 2.79
C SER A 51 -13.27 -6.54 4.32
N ALA A 52 -13.91 -5.61 5.01
CA ALA A 52 -14.14 -5.68 6.46
C ALA A 52 -15.07 -6.84 6.82
N THR A 53 -16.16 -6.99 6.06
CA THR A 53 -17.12 -8.07 6.27
C THR A 53 -16.50 -9.44 5.95
N GLU A 54 -15.74 -9.53 4.86
CA GLU A 54 -15.00 -10.75 4.48
C GLU A 54 -13.97 -11.14 5.54
N ALA A 55 -13.19 -10.19 6.06
CA ALA A 55 -12.18 -10.48 7.08
C ALA A 55 -12.78 -11.10 8.36
N ILE A 56 -13.97 -10.66 8.75
CA ILE A 56 -14.70 -11.27 9.87
C ILE A 56 -15.22 -12.66 9.48
N ALA A 57 -15.87 -12.80 8.32
CA ALA A 57 -16.45 -14.06 7.86
C ALA A 57 -15.39 -15.15 7.64
N ASP A 58 -14.17 -14.77 7.25
CA ASP A 58 -13.03 -15.67 7.07
C ASP A 58 -12.34 -16.04 8.40
N GLY A 59 -12.85 -15.55 9.53
CA GLY A 59 -12.35 -15.86 10.86
C GLY A 59 -11.01 -15.19 11.20
N MET A 60 -10.68 -14.08 10.57
CA MET A 60 -9.49 -13.29 10.94
C MET A 60 -9.63 -12.65 12.33
N TYR A 61 -10.87 -12.45 12.78
CA TYR A 61 -11.22 -11.83 14.07
C TYR A 61 -12.31 -12.66 14.77
N PRO A 62 -11.97 -13.85 15.27
CA PRO A 62 -12.95 -14.81 15.79
C PRO A 62 -13.73 -14.31 17.01
N GLU A 63 -13.12 -13.47 17.86
CA GLU A 63 -13.81 -12.90 19.03
C GLU A 63 -14.83 -11.83 18.63
N LEU A 64 -14.73 -11.30 17.40
CA LEU A 64 -15.68 -10.30 16.89
C LEU A 64 -16.84 -10.92 16.10
N GLU A 65 -16.76 -12.19 15.65
CA GLU A 65 -17.72 -12.80 14.74
C GLU A 65 -19.18 -12.75 15.27
N GLU A 66 -19.40 -13.05 16.57
CA GLU A 66 -20.73 -13.08 17.15
C GLU A 66 -21.23 -11.71 17.66
N ILE A 67 -20.33 -10.76 17.87
CA ILE A 67 -20.64 -9.44 18.47
C ILE A 67 -20.59 -8.31 17.45
N PHE A 68 -20.33 -8.64 16.20
CA PHE A 68 -20.05 -7.70 15.14
C PHE A 68 -21.30 -6.96 14.67
N ASP A 69 -21.24 -5.62 14.65
CA ASP A 69 -22.30 -4.75 14.16
C ASP A 69 -21.84 -4.02 12.89
N GLU A 70 -22.39 -4.40 11.73
CA GLU A 70 -22.15 -3.74 10.44
C GLU A 70 -22.33 -2.21 10.52
N LYS A 71 -23.26 -1.75 11.35
CA LYS A 71 -23.47 -0.32 11.57
C LYS A 71 -22.26 0.32 12.24
N LEU A 72 -21.62 -0.37 13.17
CA LEU A 72 -20.41 0.12 13.85
C LEU A 72 -19.24 0.23 12.89
N ILE A 73 -19.07 -0.76 11.97
CA ILE A 73 -18.05 -0.66 10.91
C ILE A 73 -18.28 0.58 10.08
N ASN A 74 -19.51 0.72 9.56
CA ASN A 74 -19.88 1.87 8.73
C ASN A 74 -19.56 3.20 9.45
N GLN A 75 -19.79 3.28 10.77
CA GLN A 75 -19.45 4.46 11.56
C GLN A 75 -17.95 4.69 11.64
N ILE A 76 -17.15 3.63 11.86
CA ILE A 76 -15.69 3.74 11.94
C ILE A 76 -15.13 4.15 10.57
N VAL A 77 -15.51 3.46 9.49
CA VAL A 77 -15.06 3.78 8.13
C VAL A 77 -15.43 5.21 7.74
N ASN A 78 -16.69 5.61 7.93
CA ASN A 78 -17.14 6.97 7.62
C ASN A 78 -16.38 8.04 8.44
N HIS A 79 -16.03 7.73 9.68
CA HIS A 79 -15.22 8.63 10.50
C HIS A 79 -13.81 8.79 9.93
N GLU A 80 -13.13 7.68 9.64
CA GLU A 80 -11.77 7.69 9.08
C GLU A 80 -11.72 8.36 7.69
N VAL A 81 -12.70 8.08 6.84
CA VAL A 81 -12.83 8.73 5.52
C VAL A 81 -12.99 10.24 5.67
N LYS A 82 -13.85 10.69 6.60
CA LYS A 82 -14.04 12.11 6.87
C LYS A 82 -12.77 12.77 7.37
N GLU A 83 -12.07 12.16 8.33
CA GLU A 83 -10.81 12.68 8.85
C GLU A 83 -9.76 12.79 7.73
N LYS A 84 -9.63 11.75 6.90
CA LYS A 84 -8.72 11.78 5.75
C LYS A 84 -9.08 12.89 4.75
N LEU A 85 -10.36 13.07 4.42
CA LEU A 85 -10.80 14.11 3.49
C LEU A 85 -10.54 15.52 4.03
N GLU A 86 -10.62 15.74 5.35
CA GLU A 86 -10.23 17.01 5.97
C GLU A 86 -8.71 17.22 5.89
N ASP A 87 -7.92 16.16 6.11
CA ASP A 87 -6.45 16.20 6.00
C ASP A 87 -6.01 16.46 4.55
N GLU A 88 -6.67 15.84 3.56
CA GLU A 88 -6.41 16.03 2.12
C GLU A 88 -6.49 17.49 1.67
N LYS A 89 -7.30 18.32 2.34
CA LYS A 89 -7.43 19.76 2.04
C LYS A 89 -6.14 20.55 2.33
N GLN A 90 -5.31 20.00 3.22
CA GLN A 90 -4.04 20.61 3.62
C GLN A 90 -2.84 20.05 2.82
N TRP A 91 -3.06 19.03 2.00
CA TRP A 91 -1.98 18.40 1.23
C TRP A 91 -1.54 19.30 0.07
N PRO A 92 -0.26 19.25 -0.30
CA PRO A 92 0.22 19.97 -1.46
C PRO A 92 -0.48 19.49 -2.73
N ALA A 93 -0.54 20.34 -3.75
CA ALA A 93 -1.16 19.99 -5.04
C ALA A 93 -0.52 18.76 -5.68
N MET A 94 0.78 18.57 -5.46
CA MET A 94 1.54 17.37 -5.84
C MET A 94 2.17 16.75 -4.59
N THR A 95 1.69 15.58 -4.21
CA THR A 95 2.19 14.80 -3.08
C THR A 95 3.36 13.91 -3.50
N ASP A 96 4.04 13.29 -2.53
CA ASP A 96 5.06 12.28 -2.83
C ASP A 96 4.43 11.05 -3.49
N CYS A 97 3.19 10.68 -3.14
CA CYS A 97 2.47 9.59 -3.80
C CYS A 97 2.19 9.90 -5.28
N ASP A 98 1.81 11.15 -5.62
CA ASP A 98 1.65 11.57 -7.01
C ASP A 98 2.96 11.46 -7.80
N ARG A 99 4.11 11.82 -7.16
CA ARG A 99 5.45 11.69 -7.75
C ARG A 99 5.83 10.24 -7.97
N LEU A 100 5.53 9.37 -7.00
CA LEU A 100 5.79 7.92 -7.09
C LEU A 100 5.00 7.29 -8.24
N THR A 101 3.70 7.57 -8.34
CA THR A 101 2.85 7.08 -9.44
C THR A 101 3.39 7.54 -10.81
N ARG A 102 3.86 8.80 -10.92
CA ARG A 102 4.48 9.31 -12.15
C ARG A 102 5.81 8.62 -12.46
N ALA A 103 6.64 8.36 -11.45
CA ALA A 103 7.90 7.63 -11.61
C ALA A 103 7.62 6.21 -12.12
N PHE A 104 6.66 5.51 -11.53
CA PHE A 104 6.27 4.16 -11.93
C PHE A 104 5.69 4.14 -13.36
N GLY A 105 4.89 5.15 -13.73
CA GLY A 105 4.42 5.32 -15.10
C GLY A 105 5.57 5.46 -16.12
N LYS A 106 6.64 6.20 -15.78
CA LYS A 106 7.83 6.33 -16.63
C LYS A 106 8.62 5.03 -16.73
N LEU A 107 8.79 4.31 -15.62
CA LEU A 107 9.45 3.01 -15.61
C LEU A 107 8.71 2.01 -16.52
N ASN A 108 7.38 1.95 -16.39
CA ASN A 108 6.53 1.12 -17.24
C ASN A 108 6.70 1.47 -18.75
N ALA A 109 6.74 2.75 -19.06
CA ALA A 109 6.95 3.21 -20.45
C ALA A 109 8.33 2.81 -21.00
N ASN A 110 9.31 2.57 -20.13
CA ASN A 110 10.69 2.21 -20.47
C ASN A 110 10.97 0.69 -20.36
N GLY A 111 9.95 -0.15 -20.17
CA GLY A 111 10.08 -1.60 -20.09
C GLY A 111 10.55 -2.13 -18.73
N ILE A 112 10.48 -1.32 -17.68
CA ILE A 112 10.59 -1.79 -16.28
C ILE A 112 9.18 -1.83 -15.70
N VAL A 113 8.65 -3.05 -15.53
CA VAL A 113 7.28 -3.26 -15.00
C VAL A 113 7.25 -2.82 -13.55
N ALA A 114 6.62 -1.69 -13.28
CA ALA A 114 6.51 -1.09 -11.96
C ALA A 114 5.09 -1.24 -11.43
N LEU A 115 4.94 -1.89 -10.27
CA LEU A 115 3.65 -2.18 -9.64
C LEU A 115 3.55 -1.51 -8.27
N GLU A 116 2.42 -0.87 -8.03
CA GLU A 116 2.06 -0.30 -6.74
C GLU A 116 1.27 -1.33 -5.92
N SER A 117 1.63 -1.54 -4.65
CA SER A 117 0.93 -2.45 -3.73
C SER A 117 0.74 -3.87 -4.29
N ALA A 118 1.80 -4.46 -4.78
CA ALA A 118 1.79 -5.78 -5.43
C ALA A 118 1.84 -6.91 -4.40
N GLY A 119 0.72 -7.60 -4.22
CA GLY A 119 0.55 -8.68 -3.27
C GLY A 119 0.77 -8.28 -1.82
N TYR A 120 0.56 -9.23 -0.91
CA TYR A 120 0.76 -8.98 0.52
C TYR A 120 2.24 -9.01 0.92
N SER A 121 2.98 -9.98 0.42
CA SER A 121 4.40 -10.19 0.72
C SER A 121 5.29 -10.03 -0.52
N ILE A 122 6.61 -10.07 -0.31
CA ILE A 122 7.58 -10.02 -1.42
C ILE A 122 7.42 -11.19 -2.41
N GLY A 123 6.99 -12.35 -1.94
CA GLY A 123 6.72 -13.52 -2.78
C GLY A 123 5.52 -13.27 -3.68
N ASP A 124 4.41 -12.83 -3.09
CA ASP A 124 3.18 -12.51 -3.81
C ASP A 124 3.41 -11.37 -4.82
N GLY A 125 4.23 -10.37 -4.45
CA GLY A 125 4.59 -9.29 -5.37
C GLY A 125 5.34 -9.75 -6.61
N TRP A 126 6.21 -10.77 -6.49
CA TRP A 126 6.84 -11.39 -7.66
C TRP A 126 5.88 -12.25 -8.48
N ASP A 127 4.85 -12.85 -7.85
CA ASP A 127 3.80 -13.57 -8.56
C ASP A 127 2.94 -12.57 -9.37
N GLU A 128 2.49 -11.48 -8.78
CA GLU A 128 1.77 -10.41 -9.48
C GLU A 128 2.60 -9.77 -10.60
N TYR A 129 3.92 -9.59 -10.39
CA TYR A 129 4.81 -9.14 -11.46
C TYR A 129 4.77 -10.09 -12.66
N ARG A 130 4.84 -11.42 -12.45
CA ARG A 130 4.77 -12.40 -13.53
C ARG A 130 3.43 -12.36 -14.26
N GLU A 131 2.34 -12.22 -13.52
CA GLU A 131 1.00 -12.07 -14.09
C GLU A 131 0.87 -10.77 -14.92
N ALA A 132 1.37 -9.66 -14.39
CA ALA A 132 1.36 -8.38 -15.10
C ALA A 132 2.19 -8.46 -16.40
N VAL A 133 3.37 -9.08 -16.36
CA VAL A 133 4.20 -9.30 -17.56
C VAL A 133 3.42 -10.11 -18.58
N HIS A 134 2.81 -11.23 -18.20
CA HIS A 134 2.00 -12.05 -19.08
C HIS A 134 0.84 -11.23 -19.69
N ALA A 135 0.02 -10.60 -18.87
CA ALA A 135 -1.19 -9.92 -19.31
C ALA A 135 -0.93 -8.65 -20.16
N GLN A 136 0.10 -7.87 -19.81
CA GLN A 136 0.32 -6.57 -20.42
C GLN A 136 1.36 -6.56 -21.55
N TRP A 137 2.33 -7.47 -21.53
CA TRP A 137 3.44 -7.50 -22.50
C TRP A 137 3.41 -8.73 -23.38
N GLU A 138 3.28 -9.94 -22.83
CA GLU A 138 3.27 -11.17 -23.62
C GLU A 138 2.06 -11.24 -24.56
N LEU A 139 0.85 -11.04 -24.04
CA LEU A 139 -0.38 -11.05 -24.86
C LEU A 139 -0.40 -9.98 -25.94
N LYS A 140 0.37 -8.89 -25.77
CA LYS A 140 0.52 -7.82 -26.76
C LYS A 140 1.71 -8.02 -27.69
N GLY A 141 2.47 -9.11 -27.55
CA GLY A 141 3.69 -9.37 -28.31
C GLY A 141 4.85 -8.42 -27.98
N LEU A 142 4.87 -7.86 -26.77
CA LEU A 142 5.88 -6.90 -26.30
C LEU A 142 6.84 -7.49 -25.25
N LEU A 143 6.85 -8.81 -25.06
CA LEU A 143 7.65 -9.46 -24.04
C LEU A 143 9.13 -9.11 -24.14
N ASP A 144 9.68 -9.05 -25.36
CA ASP A 144 11.09 -8.69 -25.62
C ASP A 144 11.44 -7.25 -25.17
N SER A 145 10.44 -6.40 -24.90
CA SER A 145 10.66 -5.06 -24.38
C SER A 145 10.79 -5.00 -22.87
N VAL A 146 10.44 -6.08 -22.14
CA VAL A 146 10.53 -6.14 -20.69
C VAL A 146 11.98 -6.36 -20.27
N ARG A 147 12.55 -5.37 -19.60
CA ARG A 147 13.94 -5.39 -19.11
C ARG A 147 14.03 -5.82 -17.64
N GLY A 148 12.97 -5.64 -16.88
CA GLY A 148 12.92 -5.96 -15.47
C GLY A 148 11.64 -5.47 -14.80
N GLY A 149 11.62 -5.52 -13.47
CA GLY A 149 10.49 -5.02 -12.68
C GLY A 149 10.92 -4.43 -11.36
N CYS A 150 10.02 -3.64 -10.79
CA CYS A 150 10.10 -3.16 -9.42
C CYS A 150 8.71 -3.01 -8.82
N PHE A 151 8.60 -3.15 -7.53
CA PHE A 151 7.35 -2.97 -6.81
C PHE A 151 7.57 -2.70 -5.33
N TYR A 152 6.53 -2.28 -4.64
CA TYR A 152 6.36 -2.40 -3.21
C TYR A 152 5.08 -3.22 -2.92
N HIS A 153 5.11 -4.04 -1.88
CA HIS A 153 3.99 -4.89 -1.48
C HIS A 153 3.17 -4.26 -0.34
N GLU A 154 2.06 -4.89 0.06
CA GLU A 154 1.12 -4.32 1.04
C GLU A 154 1.78 -4.08 2.40
N GLN A 155 2.66 -4.98 2.89
CA GLN A 155 3.40 -4.75 4.14
C GLN A 155 4.34 -3.52 4.08
N ASP A 156 4.91 -3.20 2.89
CA ASP A 156 5.68 -1.97 2.72
C ASP A 156 4.76 -0.75 2.71
N LEU A 157 3.57 -0.88 2.14
CA LEU A 157 2.53 0.16 2.15
C LEU A 157 2.05 0.45 3.57
N GLU A 158 1.79 -0.57 4.40
CA GLU A 158 1.46 -0.41 5.82
C GLU A 158 2.52 0.42 6.55
N ARG A 159 3.80 0.10 6.31
CA ARG A 159 4.93 0.86 6.86
C ARG A 159 4.93 2.31 6.41
N ALA A 160 4.64 2.57 5.12
CA ALA A 160 4.60 3.92 4.57
C ALA A 160 3.44 4.74 5.14
N VAL A 161 2.26 4.14 5.26
CA VAL A 161 1.08 4.75 5.92
C VAL A 161 1.38 5.08 7.38
N ALA A 162 2.12 4.20 8.07
CA ALA A 162 2.60 4.45 9.44
C ALA A 162 3.76 5.46 9.53
N GLY A 163 4.23 6.03 8.40
CA GLY A 163 5.29 7.05 8.38
C GLY A 163 6.73 6.51 8.37
N ASN A 164 6.93 5.21 8.12
CA ASN A 164 8.23 4.55 8.12
C ASN A 164 8.85 4.39 6.71
N GLY A 165 8.24 5.03 5.70
CA GLY A 165 8.70 4.97 4.32
C GLY A 165 8.44 3.62 3.63
N LEU A 166 8.69 3.58 2.31
CA LEU A 166 8.57 2.40 1.47
C LEU A 166 9.89 1.66 1.30
N GLN A 167 9.80 0.38 0.96
CA GLN A 167 10.90 -0.42 0.45
C GLN A 167 10.53 -0.96 -0.93
N ILE A 168 11.31 -0.61 -1.96
CA ILE A 168 11.05 -1.03 -3.33
C ILE A 168 11.94 -2.22 -3.67
N ALA A 169 11.33 -3.34 -4.03
CA ALA A 169 11.97 -4.52 -4.61
C ALA A 169 12.20 -4.30 -6.11
N TYR A 170 13.22 -4.92 -6.68
CA TYR A 170 13.56 -4.82 -8.10
C TYR A 170 14.34 -6.03 -8.57
N SER A 171 14.25 -6.34 -9.88
CA SER A 171 15.10 -7.34 -10.55
C SER A 171 15.11 -7.09 -12.04
N ALA A 172 16.17 -7.55 -12.73
CA ALA A 172 16.13 -7.70 -14.17
C ALA A 172 15.26 -8.90 -14.58
N ALA A 173 14.65 -8.85 -15.77
CA ALA A 173 13.86 -9.96 -16.32
C ALA A 173 14.70 -11.23 -16.51
N SER A 174 15.99 -11.07 -16.85
CA SER A 174 16.95 -12.19 -16.99
C SER A 174 17.44 -12.78 -15.66
N GLY A 175 17.24 -12.08 -14.53
CA GLY A 175 17.87 -12.41 -13.25
C GLY A 175 19.38 -12.19 -13.21
N ASN A 176 19.99 -11.61 -14.25
CA ASN A 176 21.43 -11.35 -14.29
C ASN A 176 21.82 -10.23 -13.32
N PHE A 177 22.88 -10.43 -12.56
CA PHE A 177 23.36 -9.47 -11.56
C PHE A 177 23.63 -8.07 -12.11
N LEU A 178 24.37 -7.96 -13.23
CA LEU A 178 24.73 -6.66 -13.81
C LEU A 178 23.50 -5.94 -14.39
N GLU A 179 22.57 -6.69 -14.98
CA GLU A 179 21.33 -6.14 -15.49
C GLU A 179 20.42 -5.71 -14.32
N THR A 180 20.33 -6.49 -13.26
CA THR A 180 19.60 -6.11 -12.02
C THR A 180 20.18 -4.83 -11.41
N LEU A 181 21.52 -4.69 -11.38
CA LEU A 181 22.16 -3.45 -10.97
C LEU A 181 21.77 -2.26 -11.85
N GLY A 182 21.63 -2.49 -13.17
CA GLY A 182 21.16 -1.50 -14.14
C GLY A 182 19.73 -1.07 -13.87
N VAL A 183 18.81 -2.03 -13.66
CA VAL A 183 17.42 -1.77 -13.30
C VAL A 183 17.32 -0.95 -12.00
N ALA A 184 18.05 -1.34 -10.95
CA ALA A 184 18.05 -0.61 -9.69
C ALA A 184 18.48 0.84 -9.84
N LYS A 185 19.55 1.09 -10.61
CA LYS A 185 20.03 2.46 -10.88
C LYS A 185 18.97 3.28 -11.63
N GLU A 186 18.34 2.70 -12.65
CA GLU A 186 17.30 3.40 -13.41
C GLU A 186 16.08 3.71 -12.53
N VAL A 187 15.68 2.79 -11.63
CA VAL A 187 14.61 3.05 -10.65
C VAL A 187 14.99 4.24 -9.75
N VAL A 188 16.20 4.27 -9.21
CA VAL A 188 16.71 5.39 -8.39
C VAL A 188 16.68 6.69 -9.19
N ASP A 189 17.27 6.70 -10.39
CA ASP A 189 17.37 7.89 -11.24
C ASP A 189 15.99 8.46 -11.59
N VAL A 190 15.00 7.61 -11.89
CA VAL A 190 13.63 8.03 -12.22
C VAL A 190 12.91 8.58 -10.99
N LEU A 191 13.09 7.97 -9.81
CA LEU A 191 12.53 8.49 -8.55
C LEU A 191 13.12 9.87 -8.22
N GLU A 192 14.42 10.04 -8.35
CA GLU A 192 15.09 11.34 -8.14
C GLU A 192 14.62 12.40 -9.15
N ALA A 193 14.45 12.02 -10.42
CA ALA A 193 13.95 12.92 -11.45
C ALA A 193 12.51 13.41 -11.19
N GLU A 194 11.71 12.65 -10.45
CA GLU A 194 10.38 13.06 -9.99
C GLU A 194 10.43 13.86 -8.67
N GLY A 195 11.62 14.08 -8.10
CA GLY A 195 11.81 14.86 -6.89
C GLY A 195 11.61 14.08 -5.60
N LEU A 196 11.72 12.76 -5.65
CA LEU A 196 11.80 11.87 -4.50
C LEU A 196 13.27 11.69 -4.07
N SER A 197 13.50 11.16 -2.88
CA SER A 197 14.85 10.99 -2.31
C SER A 197 15.11 9.53 -1.95
N PRO A 198 15.25 8.62 -2.94
CA PRO A 198 15.56 7.23 -2.66
C PRO A 198 16.93 7.07 -2.00
N ALA A 199 17.07 6.11 -1.09
CA ALA A 199 18.31 5.73 -0.46
C ALA A 199 18.65 4.28 -0.83
N TRP A 200 19.76 4.08 -1.52
CA TRP A 200 20.24 2.77 -1.93
C TRP A 200 21.77 2.73 -1.93
N ASN A 201 22.33 1.66 -1.42
CA ASN A 201 23.79 1.52 -1.24
C ASN A 201 24.52 0.88 -2.43
N GLY A 202 23.82 0.63 -3.54
CA GLY A 202 24.40 -0.02 -4.73
C GLY A 202 24.50 -1.56 -4.64
N ASN A 203 23.99 -2.17 -3.57
CA ASN A 203 23.99 -3.63 -3.41
C ASN A 203 22.64 -4.19 -3.86
N VAL A 204 22.66 -5.14 -4.81
CA VAL A 204 21.45 -5.78 -5.36
C VAL A 204 20.69 -6.65 -4.37
N GLU A 205 21.33 -7.04 -3.26
CA GLU A 205 20.68 -7.79 -2.18
C GLU A 205 19.81 -6.90 -1.26
N HIS A 206 19.93 -5.56 -1.42
CA HIS A 206 19.18 -4.61 -0.62
C HIS A 206 18.16 -3.88 -1.45
N ARG A 207 16.94 -3.83 -0.94
CA ARG A 207 15.84 -3.05 -1.53
C ARG A 207 16.14 -1.54 -1.47
N ILE A 208 15.58 -0.78 -2.39
CA ILE A 208 15.65 0.69 -2.38
C ILE A 208 14.73 1.21 -1.28
N GLN A 209 15.29 1.98 -0.35
CA GLN A 209 14.53 2.66 0.69
C GLN A 209 14.01 3.98 0.12
N LEU A 210 12.74 4.27 0.29
CA LEU A 210 12.14 5.53 -0.13
C LEU A 210 11.49 6.21 1.09
N PRO A 211 12.18 7.18 1.71
CA PRO A 211 11.54 8.06 2.70
C PRO A 211 10.46 8.87 1.98
N ILE A 212 9.22 8.57 2.28
CA ILE A 212 8.06 9.17 1.61
C ILE A 212 7.04 9.59 2.68
N LYS A 213 6.42 10.74 2.48
CA LYS A 213 5.23 11.10 3.23
C LYS A 213 4.01 10.54 2.50
N TRP A 214 3.38 9.51 3.09
CA TRP A 214 2.24 8.88 2.45
C TRP A 214 1.03 9.82 2.47
N GLN A 215 0.64 10.31 1.31
CA GLN A 215 -0.46 11.25 1.09
C GLN A 215 -1.14 10.91 -0.24
N ARG A 216 -1.70 9.70 -0.33
CA ARG A 216 -2.46 9.26 -1.50
C ARG A 216 -3.93 9.64 -1.34
N ARG A 217 -4.44 10.43 -2.28
CA ARG A 217 -5.84 10.84 -2.29
C ARG A 217 -6.74 9.63 -2.51
N SER A 218 -7.91 9.67 -1.85
CA SER A 218 -8.93 8.64 -2.03
C SER A 218 -9.39 8.59 -3.48
N PRO A 219 -9.66 7.40 -4.04
CA PRO A 219 -10.33 7.27 -5.33
C PRO A 219 -11.72 7.92 -5.25
N ARG A 220 -12.17 8.52 -6.36
CA ARG A 220 -13.45 9.25 -6.46
C ARG A 220 -14.28 8.75 -7.61
#